data_1cb0356fa3c7edbb7b38c128660d9ff2
#
_entry.id   1cb0356fa3c7edbb7b38c128660d9ff2
#
_cell.length_a   1.000
_cell.length_b   1.000
_cell.length_c   1.000
_cell.angle_alpha   90.00
_cell.angle_beta   90.00
_cell.angle_gamma   90.00
#
_symmetry.space_group_name_H-M   'P 1'
#
loop_
_entity.id
_entity.type
_entity.pdbx_description
1 polymer ?
#
loop_
_entity_poly.entity_id
_entity_poly.type
_entity_poly.pdbx_seq_one_letter_code
_entity_poly.pdbx_strand_id
1 'polypeptide(L)'
;VPTTLLTLLGKGRDNPQTGYRDATYDFPDGQARKTPYFGLALADYLGPEHVVILGTAGSMWGALLEHHTAQDADEHLRLELMEAEAEGRVTQTLLDQVAPLFRAALGHQINPRLVPAGSSPEEQIEILSTIAEQLGKQQHSIHFDLTHGFRHLGMIGFLSAFMIERLRQQIQVEGLWYGALDMTRNGITPVLRLDGLNAVQQWVSALDKFDVSGDYGVFTPLLQADGLPEGAAQCLIKAAHFERISNISNAASQLRTVIQALKEPLGGASSLFQETLHKRLSWASKDNLAEQQRLLAQRALDRGDALRAAILGLEALITHLCLEQNYDPLNYQDRENIGAEFQGQIRAGEHPQWLKKAYWTLNDLRNSMAHGTRPKHPDNQKLMQNPERLISGLQSILSTLTNHMR
;
A
#
# COMPACT_ATOMS: atom_id res chain seq x y z
N VAL A 1 10.12 -15.40 -15.02
CA VAL A 1 9.18 -14.27 -15.14
C VAL A 1 9.85 -13.21 -15.97
N PRO A 2 9.21 -12.68 -17.03
CA PRO A 2 9.76 -11.61 -17.85
C PRO A 2 10.11 -10.40 -16.99
N THR A 3 11.26 -9.77 -17.31
CA THR A 3 11.75 -8.62 -16.56
C THR A 3 11.88 -7.41 -17.48
N THR A 4 11.37 -6.25 -17.05
CA THR A 4 11.53 -4.99 -17.76
C THR A 4 12.29 -3.99 -16.90
N LEU A 5 13.26 -3.33 -17.49
CA LEU A 5 13.89 -2.13 -16.94
C LEU A 5 13.25 -0.89 -17.58
N LEU A 6 12.77 0.03 -16.75
CA LEU A 6 12.38 1.38 -17.15
C LEU A 6 13.48 2.33 -16.73
N THR A 7 14.04 3.07 -17.67
CA THR A 7 15.10 4.06 -17.44
C THR A 7 14.74 5.39 -18.06
N LEU A 8 15.23 6.46 -17.46
CA LEU A 8 14.96 7.83 -17.90
C LEU A 8 16.15 8.38 -18.70
N LEU A 9 15.87 9.06 -19.81
CA LEU A 9 16.82 9.80 -20.61
C LEU A 9 16.55 11.30 -20.50
N GLY A 10 17.51 12.08 -20.07
CA GLY A 10 17.43 13.52 -19.96
C GLY A 10 18.30 14.22 -21.00
N LYS A 11 18.54 15.51 -20.76
CA LYS A 11 19.48 16.33 -21.51
C LYS A 11 20.73 16.53 -20.67
N GLY A 12 21.84 15.92 -21.08
CA GLY A 12 23.14 16.13 -20.44
C GLY A 12 23.74 17.51 -20.80
N ARG A 13 24.59 18.01 -19.93
CA ARG A 13 25.24 19.31 -20.10
C ARG A 13 26.76 19.23 -19.99
N ASP A 14 27.27 18.13 -19.45
CA ASP A 14 28.67 18.05 -18.99
C ASP A 14 29.65 17.59 -20.08
N ASN A 15 29.16 16.87 -21.10
CA ASN A 15 29.97 16.40 -22.22
C ASN A 15 29.21 16.61 -23.55
N PRO A 16 29.71 17.44 -24.47
CA PRO A 16 29.05 17.70 -25.77
C PRO A 16 28.90 16.44 -26.65
N GLN A 17 29.74 15.42 -26.46
CA GLN A 17 29.74 14.21 -27.29
C GLN A 17 28.84 13.12 -26.73
N THR A 18 28.85 12.92 -25.41
CA THR A 18 28.06 11.87 -24.73
C THR A 18 26.88 12.45 -23.94
N GLY A 19 26.87 13.75 -23.72
CA GLY A 19 25.87 14.50 -23.00
C GLY A 19 25.98 14.37 -21.49
N TYR A 20 26.26 13.21 -20.95
CA TYR A 20 26.50 12.99 -19.52
C TYR A 20 27.98 12.82 -19.22
N ARG A 21 28.36 13.14 -17.98
CA ARG A 21 29.69 12.88 -17.50
C ARG A 21 29.89 11.37 -17.31
N ASP A 22 31.01 10.84 -17.79
CA ASP A 22 31.42 9.49 -17.48
C ASP A 22 31.58 9.30 -15.97
N ALA A 23 31.00 8.22 -15.47
CA ALA A 23 31.17 7.79 -14.10
C ALA A 23 31.45 6.28 -14.02
N THR A 24 32.20 5.90 -13.02
CA THR A 24 32.44 4.49 -12.72
C THR A 24 31.53 4.07 -11.58
N TYR A 25 30.51 3.30 -11.91
CA TYR A 25 29.49 2.85 -10.98
C TYR A 25 29.88 1.52 -10.33
N ASP A 26 29.76 1.44 -9.01
CA ASP A 26 30.04 0.22 -8.23
C ASP A 26 28.73 -0.57 -8.01
N PHE A 27 28.60 -1.69 -8.72
CA PHE A 27 27.41 -2.53 -8.68
C PHE A 27 27.50 -3.59 -7.58
N PRO A 28 26.34 -4.11 -7.09
CA PRO A 28 26.31 -5.12 -6.02
C PRO A 28 27.03 -6.45 -6.34
N ASP A 29 27.34 -6.73 -7.61
CA ASP A 29 28.13 -7.88 -8.04
C ASP A 29 29.66 -7.68 -7.83
N GLY A 30 30.06 -6.54 -7.28
CA GLY A 30 31.47 -6.17 -7.08
C GLY A 30 32.18 -5.73 -8.36
N GLN A 31 31.45 -5.55 -9.47
CA GLN A 31 32.03 -5.07 -10.72
C GLN A 31 31.77 -3.58 -10.91
N ALA A 32 32.83 -2.85 -11.19
CA ALA A 32 32.74 -1.44 -11.54
C ALA A 32 32.52 -1.28 -13.06
N ARG A 33 31.51 -0.51 -13.44
CA ARG A 33 31.16 -0.23 -14.86
C ARG A 33 31.29 1.25 -15.15
N LYS A 34 32.15 1.60 -16.10
CA LYS A 34 32.33 2.99 -16.53
C LYS A 34 31.40 3.31 -17.70
N THR A 35 30.51 4.28 -17.51
CA THR A 35 29.54 4.69 -18.52
C THR A 35 29.02 6.09 -18.24
N PRO A 36 28.59 6.87 -19.26
CA PRO A 36 27.78 8.05 -19.08
C PRO A 36 26.28 7.70 -18.89
N TYR A 37 25.84 6.48 -19.30
CA TYR A 37 24.43 6.07 -19.30
C TYR A 37 24.19 4.97 -18.27
N PHE A 38 23.87 5.36 -17.04
CA PHE A 38 23.67 4.45 -15.93
C PHE A 38 22.63 3.36 -16.24
N GLY A 39 21.48 3.72 -16.87
CA GLY A 39 20.42 2.77 -17.20
C GLY A 39 20.87 1.62 -18.09
N LEU A 40 21.86 1.83 -18.99
CA LEU A 40 22.41 0.75 -19.81
C LEU A 40 23.34 -0.17 -19.01
N ALA A 41 24.20 0.39 -18.16
CA ALA A 41 25.03 -0.44 -17.26
C ALA A 41 24.15 -1.23 -16.27
N LEU A 42 23.01 -0.67 -15.86
CA LEU A 42 22.03 -1.37 -15.05
C LEU A 42 21.34 -2.48 -15.84
N ALA A 43 21.05 -2.27 -17.13
CA ALA A 43 20.52 -3.32 -18.01
C ALA A 43 21.52 -4.49 -18.16
N ASP A 44 22.82 -4.20 -18.33
CA ASP A 44 23.88 -5.23 -18.38
C ASP A 44 23.98 -6.01 -17.05
N TYR A 45 23.77 -5.34 -15.93
CA TYR A 45 23.79 -5.99 -14.62
C TYR A 45 22.56 -6.86 -14.35
N LEU A 46 21.36 -6.37 -14.71
CA LEU A 46 20.08 -7.06 -14.42
C LEU A 46 19.72 -8.12 -15.46
N GLY A 47 20.18 -7.98 -16.71
CA GLY A 47 19.80 -8.85 -17.84
C GLY A 47 18.30 -8.88 -18.15
N PRO A 48 17.60 -7.73 -18.23
CA PRO A 48 16.15 -7.72 -18.44
C PRO A 48 15.83 -8.16 -19.89
N GLU A 49 14.65 -8.76 -20.09
CA GLU A 49 14.16 -9.09 -21.44
C GLU A 49 13.85 -7.82 -22.26
N HIS A 50 13.35 -6.77 -21.57
CA HIS A 50 12.98 -5.51 -22.20
C HIS A 50 13.58 -4.32 -21.46
N VAL A 51 14.05 -3.35 -22.22
CA VAL A 51 14.49 -2.05 -21.68
C VAL A 51 13.64 -0.95 -22.32
N VAL A 52 12.90 -0.22 -21.51
CA VAL A 52 12.13 0.94 -21.94
C VAL A 52 12.90 2.20 -21.56
N ILE A 53 13.29 2.98 -22.55
CA ILE A 53 13.96 4.27 -22.35
C ILE A 53 12.91 5.36 -22.51
N LEU A 54 12.66 6.12 -21.44
CA LEU A 54 11.70 7.23 -21.42
C LEU A 54 12.44 8.56 -21.53
N GLY A 55 12.10 9.35 -22.52
CA GLY A 55 12.70 10.67 -22.70
C GLY A 55 11.75 11.68 -23.34
N THR A 56 12.04 12.95 -23.16
CA THR A 56 11.29 14.04 -23.81
C THR A 56 11.81 14.30 -25.23
N ALA A 57 11.12 15.14 -26.00
CA ALA A 57 11.53 15.54 -27.35
C ALA A 57 12.93 16.20 -27.41
N GLY A 58 13.39 16.77 -26.30
CA GLY A 58 14.73 17.37 -26.20
C GLY A 58 15.71 16.51 -25.42
N SER A 59 15.40 15.26 -25.10
CA SER A 59 16.35 14.33 -24.50
C SER A 59 17.39 13.88 -25.52
N MET A 60 18.57 13.45 -25.05
CA MET A 60 19.77 13.17 -25.88
C MET A 60 19.70 11.82 -26.57
N TRP A 61 18.67 11.64 -27.39
CA TRP A 61 18.44 10.41 -28.15
C TRP A 61 19.52 10.14 -29.20
N GLY A 62 19.93 11.21 -29.91
CA GLY A 62 20.99 11.15 -30.91
C GLY A 62 22.34 10.87 -30.28
N ALA A 63 22.69 11.57 -29.19
CA ALA A 63 23.94 11.34 -28.49
C ALA A 63 24.05 9.93 -27.92
N LEU A 64 22.94 9.37 -27.38
CA LEU A 64 22.88 8.01 -26.91
C LEU A 64 23.13 7.01 -28.05
N LEU A 65 22.51 7.21 -29.21
CA LEU A 65 22.69 6.34 -30.36
C LEU A 65 24.12 6.43 -30.91
N GLU A 66 24.66 7.62 -31.11
CA GLU A 66 26.01 7.85 -31.64
C GLU A 66 27.09 7.23 -30.75
N HIS A 67 26.93 7.29 -29.44
CA HIS A 67 27.91 6.73 -28.50
C HIS A 67 28.08 5.22 -28.63
N HIS A 68 27.06 4.52 -29.09
CA HIS A 68 27.00 3.05 -29.12
C HIS A 68 26.94 2.45 -30.54
N THR A 69 26.76 3.26 -31.59
CA THR A 69 26.55 2.75 -32.94
C THR A 69 27.84 2.71 -33.73
N ALA A 70 28.06 1.63 -34.51
CA ALA A 70 29.14 1.59 -35.48
C ALA A 70 28.89 2.62 -36.59
N GLN A 71 29.97 3.17 -37.18
CA GLN A 71 29.90 4.25 -38.17
C GLN A 71 29.13 3.89 -39.46
N ASP A 72 28.93 2.62 -39.74
CA ASP A 72 28.29 2.10 -40.95
C ASP A 72 26.74 1.95 -40.84
N ALA A 73 26.14 2.27 -39.66
CA ALA A 73 24.70 2.20 -39.52
C ALA A 73 24.02 3.42 -40.17
N ASP A 74 22.76 3.29 -40.59
CA ASP A 74 21.94 4.25 -41.33
C ASP A 74 22.22 5.72 -40.97
N GLU A 75 23.12 6.37 -41.70
CA GLU A 75 23.61 7.71 -41.44
C GLU A 75 22.48 8.75 -41.55
N HIS A 76 21.55 8.54 -42.46
CA HIS A 76 20.44 9.46 -42.67
C HIS A 76 19.52 9.55 -41.46
N LEU A 77 19.10 8.38 -40.92
CA LEU A 77 18.24 8.35 -39.72
C LEU A 77 18.95 8.86 -38.46
N ARG A 78 20.27 8.61 -38.36
CA ARG A 78 21.07 9.14 -37.24
C ARG A 78 21.14 10.65 -37.27
N LEU A 79 21.44 11.26 -38.44
CA LEU A 79 21.48 12.73 -38.62
C LEU A 79 20.11 13.34 -38.37
N GLU A 80 19.04 12.75 -38.91
CA GLU A 80 17.66 13.22 -38.68
C GLU A 80 17.31 13.25 -37.20
N LEU A 81 17.71 12.18 -36.44
CA LEU A 81 17.50 12.11 -35.00
C LEU A 81 18.27 13.21 -34.25
N MET A 82 19.52 13.45 -34.63
CA MET A 82 20.37 14.49 -34.02
C MET A 82 19.82 15.90 -34.30
N GLU A 83 19.37 16.17 -35.49
CA GLU A 83 18.73 17.46 -35.86
C GLU A 83 17.43 17.64 -35.07
N ALA A 84 16.56 16.62 -35.03
CA ALA A 84 15.31 16.67 -34.32
C ALA A 84 15.54 16.87 -32.78
N GLU A 85 16.58 16.22 -32.23
CA GLU A 85 16.97 16.44 -30.82
C GLU A 85 17.42 17.87 -30.55
N ALA A 86 18.30 18.41 -31.41
CA ALA A 86 18.82 19.78 -31.26
C ALA A 86 17.70 20.84 -31.25
N GLU A 87 16.66 20.62 -32.03
CA GLU A 87 15.47 21.46 -32.12
C GLU A 87 14.38 21.13 -31.13
N GLY A 88 14.53 20.07 -30.33
CA GLY A 88 13.52 19.60 -29.36
C GLY A 88 12.24 19.11 -30.00
N ARG A 89 12.29 18.56 -31.20
CA ARG A 89 11.16 18.12 -32.04
C ARG A 89 11.15 16.58 -32.31
N VAL A 90 11.89 15.80 -31.52
CA VAL A 90 11.85 14.33 -31.64
C VAL A 90 10.40 13.86 -31.47
N THR A 91 9.96 12.97 -32.36
CA THR A 91 8.62 12.38 -32.36
C THR A 91 8.69 10.88 -32.05
N GLN A 92 7.58 10.29 -31.57
CA GLN A 92 7.51 8.85 -31.37
C GLN A 92 7.70 8.08 -32.69
N THR A 93 7.18 8.59 -33.80
CA THR A 93 7.36 7.97 -35.10
C THR A 93 8.84 7.87 -35.50
N LEU A 94 9.63 8.91 -35.24
CA LEU A 94 11.08 8.87 -35.49
C LEU A 94 11.77 7.89 -34.53
N LEU A 95 11.39 7.86 -33.26
CA LEU A 95 11.92 6.89 -32.31
C LEU A 95 11.60 5.44 -32.71
N ASP A 96 10.41 5.18 -33.24
CA ASP A 96 10.04 3.84 -33.72
C ASP A 96 10.86 3.43 -34.97
N GLN A 97 11.22 4.37 -35.84
CA GLN A 97 12.10 4.15 -37.00
C GLN A 97 13.54 3.83 -36.59
N VAL A 98 14.07 4.52 -35.58
CA VAL A 98 15.45 4.30 -35.09
C VAL A 98 15.55 3.19 -34.05
N ALA A 99 14.44 2.66 -33.53
CA ALA A 99 14.44 1.59 -32.52
C ALA A 99 15.26 0.34 -32.93
N PRO A 100 15.26 -0.11 -34.20
CA PRO A 100 16.13 -1.20 -34.64
C PRO A 100 17.63 -0.88 -34.48
N LEU A 101 18.03 0.38 -34.70
CA LEU A 101 19.42 0.81 -34.53
C LEU A 101 19.82 0.78 -33.05
N PHE A 102 18.93 1.23 -32.15
CA PHE A 102 19.15 1.10 -30.71
C PHE A 102 19.34 -0.35 -30.28
N ARG A 103 18.50 -1.27 -30.76
CA ARG A 103 18.60 -2.69 -30.44
C ARG A 103 19.91 -3.31 -30.93
N ALA A 104 20.32 -2.98 -32.17
CA ALA A 104 21.58 -3.44 -32.73
C ALA A 104 22.80 -2.90 -31.98
N ALA A 105 22.76 -1.63 -31.59
CA ALA A 105 23.87 -0.94 -30.93
C ALA A 105 24.03 -1.36 -29.46
N LEU A 106 22.93 -1.61 -28.74
CA LEU A 106 22.92 -1.78 -27.29
C LEU A 106 22.73 -3.25 -26.86
N GLY A 107 22.46 -4.16 -27.78
CA GLY A 107 22.37 -5.60 -27.49
C GLY A 107 21.16 -6.04 -26.64
N HIS A 108 20.23 -5.11 -26.34
CA HIS A 108 19.00 -5.36 -25.58
C HIS A 108 17.75 -5.13 -26.44
N GLN A 109 16.62 -5.67 -26.00
CA GLN A 109 15.31 -5.34 -26.58
C GLN A 109 14.89 -3.92 -26.12
N ILE A 110 15.47 -2.93 -26.79
CA ILE A 110 15.25 -1.51 -26.46
C ILE A 110 13.92 -1.03 -27.05
N ASN A 111 13.15 -0.33 -26.24
CA ASN A 111 11.91 0.32 -26.61
C ASN A 111 11.96 1.81 -26.21
N PRO A 112 12.40 2.71 -27.14
CA PRO A 112 12.44 4.13 -26.83
C PRO A 112 11.00 4.69 -26.83
N ARG A 113 10.65 5.48 -25.81
CA ARG A 113 9.34 6.07 -25.65
C ARG A 113 9.42 7.55 -25.33
N LEU A 114 8.69 8.33 -26.13
CA LEU A 114 8.55 9.75 -25.90
C LEU A 114 7.56 10.00 -24.77
N VAL A 115 7.91 10.90 -23.89
CA VAL A 115 7.03 11.42 -22.83
C VAL A 115 7.06 12.95 -22.85
N PRO A 116 5.98 13.62 -22.43
CA PRO A 116 5.98 15.06 -22.24
C PRO A 116 6.93 15.48 -21.12
N ALA A 117 7.14 16.79 -20.99
CA ALA A 117 8.04 17.33 -19.96
C ALA A 117 7.51 17.15 -18.52
N GLY A 118 6.22 16.89 -18.35
CA GLY A 118 5.57 16.76 -17.02
C GLY A 118 5.33 18.11 -16.36
N SER A 119 5.17 19.16 -17.14
CA SER A 119 5.02 20.55 -16.67
C SER A 119 3.61 20.87 -16.18
N SER A 120 2.61 20.07 -16.53
CA SER A 120 1.23 20.18 -16.06
C SER A 120 0.71 18.87 -15.45
N PRO A 121 -0.38 18.91 -14.67
CA PRO A 121 -1.02 17.69 -14.16
C PRO A 121 -1.40 16.71 -15.27
N GLU A 122 -1.89 17.19 -16.40
CA GLU A 122 -2.29 16.39 -17.57
C GLU A 122 -1.08 15.65 -18.15
N GLU A 123 0.03 16.35 -18.36
CA GLU A 123 1.29 15.75 -18.82
C GLU A 123 1.84 14.72 -17.84
N GLN A 124 1.73 14.96 -16.53
CA GLN A 124 2.15 14.00 -15.49
C GLN A 124 1.32 12.72 -15.57
N ILE A 125 0.01 12.83 -15.76
CA ILE A 125 -0.87 11.66 -15.95
C ILE A 125 -0.55 10.94 -17.27
N GLU A 126 -0.24 11.66 -18.34
CA GLU A 126 0.18 11.08 -19.61
C GLU A 126 1.47 10.25 -19.45
N ILE A 127 2.46 10.75 -18.70
CA ILE A 127 3.68 9.97 -18.38
C ILE A 127 3.34 8.68 -17.65
N LEU A 128 2.48 8.73 -16.60
CA LEU A 128 2.04 7.56 -15.87
C LEU A 128 1.34 6.53 -16.79
N SER A 129 0.50 7.01 -17.69
CA SER A 129 -0.21 6.17 -18.66
C SER A 129 0.75 5.52 -19.65
N THR A 130 1.70 6.29 -20.20
CA THR A 130 2.74 5.80 -21.09
C THR A 130 3.57 4.70 -20.45
N ILE A 131 3.98 4.88 -19.19
CA ILE A 131 4.71 3.84 -18.44
C ILE A 131 3.86 2.58 -18.29
N ALA A 132 2.59 2.71 -17.92
CA ALA A 132 1.69 1.57 -17.72
C ALA A 132 1.44 0.79 -19.03
N GLU A 133 1.42 1.46 -20.18
CA GLU A 133 1.23 0.84 -21.51
C GLU A 133 2.42 -0.01 -21.94
N GLN A 134 3.64 0.30 -21.46
CA GLN A 134 4.84 -0.46 -21.80
C GLN A 134 4.91 -1.83 -21.10
N LEU A 135 4.02 -2.08 -20.18
CA LEU A 135 4.04 -3.28 -19.36
C LEU A 135 3.02 -4.31 -19.85
N GLY A 136 3.46 -5.55 -19.98
CA GLY A 136 2.60 -6.67 -20.38
C GLY A 136 1.45 -6.93 -19.41
N LYS A 137 0.46 -7.72 -19.87
CA LYS A 137 -0.68 -8.16 -19.04
C LYS A 137 -0.41 -9.43 -18.25
N GLN A 138 0.74 -10.08 -18.45
CA GLN A 138 1.15 -11.32 -17.78
C GLN A 138 1.94 -11.00 -16.51
N GLN A 139 2.24 -12.02 -15.70
CA GLN A 139 3.14 -11.88 -14.56
C GLN A 139 4.48 -11.31 -15.02
N HIS A 140 4.95 -10.26 -14.37
CA HIS A 140 6.05 -9.44 -14.84
C HIS A 140 6.81 -8.79 -13.70
N SER A 141 8.14 -8.80 -13.77
CA SER A 141 9.01 -8.09 -12.82
C SER A 141 9.50 -6.79 -13.44
N ILE A 142 9.56 -5.74 -12.64
CA ILE A 142 9.95 -4.40 -13.11
C ILE A 142 11.06 -3.83 -12.23
N HIS A 143 12.05 -3.23 -12.87
CA HIS A 143 13.03 -2.34 -12.24
C HIS A 143 12.86 -0.92 -12.79
N PHE A 144 13.00 0.07 -11.92
CA PHE A 144 13.04 1.48 -12.30
C PHE A 144 14.43 2.05 -12.05
N ASP A 145 14.99 2.70 -13.06
CA ASP A 145 16.15 3.59 -12.93
C ASP A 145 15.67 5.04 -12.87
N LEU A 146 15.99 5.72 -11.78
CA LEU A 146 15.59 7.09 -11.49
C LEU A 146 16.77 8.08 -11.60
N THR A 147 17.88 7.67 -12.24
CA THR A 147 19.15 8.42 -12.24
C THR A 147 19.11 9.65 -13.14
N HIS A 148 18.62 9.50 -14.35
CA HIS A 148 18.67 10.53 -15.38
C HIS A 148 17.33 11.23 -15.59
N GLY A 149 17.28 12.24 -16.46
CA GLY A 149 16.08 13.02 -16.74
C GLY A 149 15.90 14.23 -15.80
N PHE A 150 14.77 14.89 -15.93
CA PHE A 150 14.40 15.96 -15.01
C PHE A 150 14.12 15.38 -13.62
N ARG A 151 14.49 16.08 -12.54
CA ARG A 151 14.35 15.62 -11.16
C ARG A 151 12.92 15.17 -10.81
N HIS A 152 11.91 15.89 -11.31
CA HIS A 152 10.50 15.51 -11.06
C HIS A 152 10.08 14.25 -11.81
N LEU A 153 10.72 13.86 -12.93
CA LEU A 153 10.44 12.60 -13.60
C LEU A 153 10.83 11.39 -12.74
N GLY A 154 11.89 11.49 -11.94
CA GLY A 154 12.23 10.48 -10.94
C GLY A 154 11.13 10.31 -9.89
N MET A 155 10.49 11.41 -9.45
CA MET A 155 9.35 11.35 -8.54
C MET A 155 8.13 10.70 -9.20
N ILE A 156 7.85 11.04 -10.45
CA ILE A 156 6.77 10.41 -11.25
C ILE A 156 7.08 8.91 -11.44
N GLY A 157 8.32 8.55 -11.74
CA GLY A 157 8.75 7.16 -11.87
C GLY A 157 8.53 6.35 -10.58
N PHE A 158 8.86 6.92 -9.43
CA PHE A 158 8.58 6.31 -8.13
C PHE A 158 7.07 6.12 -7.90
N LEU A 159 6.27 7.15 -8.18
CA LEU A 159 4.80 7.05 -8.06
C LEU A 159 4.22 6.04 -9.06
N SER A 160 4.81 5.94 -10.26
CA SER A 160 4.42 4.95 -11.28
C SER A 160 4.62 3.53 -10.78
N ALA A 161 5.74 3.24 -10.13
CA ALA A 161 6.03 1.93 -9.56
C ALA A 161 4.91 1.52 -8.59
N PHE A 162 4.53 2.42 -7.70
CA PHE A 162 3.44 2.21 -6.76
C PHE A 162 2.07 2.02 -7.42
N MET A 163 1.72 2.87 -8.38
CA MET A 163 0.45 2.79 -9.11
C MET A 163 0.33 1.45 -9.85
N ILE A 164 1.39 1.01 -10.49
CA ILE A 164 1.38 -0.21 -11.31
C ILE A 164 1.11 -1.46 -10.47
N GLU A 165 1.76 -1.62 -9.33
CA GLU A 165 1.50 -2.74 -8.42
C GLU A 165 0.05 -2.77 -7.93
N ARG A 166 -0.61 -1.60 -7.83
CA ARG A 166 -2.01 -1.50 -7.44
C ARG A 166 -2.99 -1.80 -8.56
N LEU A 167 -2.69 -1.34 -9.76
CA LEU A 167 -3.55 -1.54 -10.93
C LEU A 167 -3.42 -2.95 -11.50
N ARG A 168 -2.27 -3.59 -11.33
CA ARG A 168 -1.94 -4.89 -11.94
C ARG A 168 -1.28 -5.82 -10.93
N GLN A 169 -2.08 -6.66 -10.29
CA GLN A 169 -1.63 -7.58 -9.22
C GLN A 169 -0.57 -8.60 -9.68
N GLN A 170 -0.46 -8.85 -10.99
CA GLN A 170 0.53 -9.74 -11.59
C GLN A 170 1.90 -9.08 -11.81
N ILE A 171 2.02 -7.79 -11.56
CA ILE A 171 3.27 -7.04 -11.72
C ILE A 171 3.90 -6.82 -10.35
N GLN A 172 5.21 -7.06 -10.26
CA GLN A 172 6.00 -6.85 -9.06
C GLN A 172 7.14 -5.88 -9.35
N VAL A 173 7.26 -4.84 -8.53
CA VAL A 173 8.42 -3.91 -8.58
C VAL A 173 9.54 -4.51 -7.74
N GLU A 174 10.57 -5.02 -8.43
CA GLU A 174 11.72 -5.72 -7.84
C GLU A 174 12.79 -4.76 -7.31
N GLY A 175 12.87 -3.54 -7.87
CA GLY A 175 13.87 -2.58 -7.42
C GLY A 175 13.72 -1.18 -8.00
N LEU A 176 14.04 -0.21 -7.16
CA LEU A 176 14.20 1.19 -7.52
C LEU A 176 15.69 1.53 -7.42
N TRP A 177 16.29 1.95 -8.53
CA TRP A 177 17.72 2.13 -8.66
C TRP A 177 18.11 3.59 -8.89
N TYR A 178 19.23 3.97 -8.35
CA TYR A 178 19.78 5.31 -8.49
C TYR A 178 21.31 5.29 -8.52
N GLY A 179 21.91 5.77 -9.61
CA GLY A 179 23.34 6.02 -9.73
C GLY A 179 23.68 7.37 -9.08
N ALA A 180 24.22 7.33 -7.87
CA ALA A 180 24.36 8.53 -7.03
C ALA A 180 25.62 9.34 -7.38
N LEU A 181 25.63 10.02 -8.53
CA LEU A 181 26.79 10.74 -9.08
C LEU A 181 27.37 11.76 -8.09
N ASP A 182 26.52 12.48 -7.37
CA ASP A 182 26.95 13.48 -6.37
C ASP A 182 27.62 12.86 -5.14
N MET A 183 27.51 11.54 -4.95
CA MET A 183 28.15 10.78 -3.88
C MET A 183 29.48 10.14 -4.31
N THR A 184 29.98 10.44 -5.50
CA THR A 184 31.24 9.89 -6.02
C THR A 184 32.40 10.17 -5.07
N ARG A 185 33.14 9.11 -4.69
CA ARG A 185 34.34 9.18 -3.85
C ARG A 185 35.47 8.40 -4.52
N ASN A 186 36.64 8.98 -4.58
CA ASN A 186 37.83 8.37 -5.22
C ASN A 186 37.55 7.87 -6.65
N GLY A 187 36.72 8.58 -7.41
CA GLY A 187 36.33 8.21 -8.77
C GLY A 187 35.27 7.08 -8.89
N ILE A 188 34.75 6.58 -7.78
CA ILE A 188 33.72 5.52 -7.75
C ILE A 188 32.40 6.13 -7.31
N THR A 189 31.36 5.87 -8.09
CA THR A 189 29.98 6.30 -7.86
C THR A 189 29.16 5.14 -7.31
N PRO A 190 28.54 5.27 -6.14
CA PRO A 190 27.71 4.20 -5.59
C PRO A 190 26.42 4.02 -6.38
N VAL A 191 26.02 2.76 -6.54
CA VAL A 191 24.69 2.35 -7.03
C VAL A 191 23.81 2.12 -5.82
N LEU A 192 22.73 2.88 -5.72
CA LEU A 192 21.80 2.79 -4.59
C LEU A 192 20.53 2.05 -5.00
N ARG A 193 20.08 1.19 -4.12
CA ARG A 193 18.71 0.67 -4.14
C ARG A 193 17.85 1.49 -3.16
N LEU A 194 16.72 2.00 -3.66
CA LEU A 194 15.81 2.83 -2.89
C LEU A 194 14.67 1.99 -2.26
N ASP A 195 14.96 0.75 -1.90
CA ASP A 195 13.99 -0.22 -1.38
C ASP A 195 13.33 0.25 -0.08
N GLY A 196 14.03 1.07 0.71
CA GLY A 196 13.46 1.69 1.90
C GLY A 196 12.22 2.55 1.61
N LEU A 197 12.20 3.25 0.46
CA LEU A 197 11.03 4.04 0.06
C LEU A 197 9.86 3.13 -0.30
N ASN A 198 10.12 2.02 -0.99
CA ASN A 198 9.10 1.02 -1.31
C ASN A 198 8.54 0.38 -0.02
N ALA A 199 9.40 0.04 0.94
CA ALA A 199 8.97 -0.50 2.22
C ALA A 199 8.05 0.46 2.99
N VAL A 200 8.39 1.76 3.06
CA VAL A 200 7.53 2.77 3.68
C VAL A 200 6.17 2.86 2.97
N GLN A 201 6.16 2.85 1.66
CA GLN A 201 4.96 2.90 0.85
C GLN A 201 4.06 1.67 1.04
N GLN A 202 4.65 0.46 1.16
CA GLN A 202 3.91 -0.76 1.49
C GLN A 202 3.27 -0.66 2.88
N TRP A 203 3.95 -0.06 3.87
CA TRP A 203 3.40 0.21 5.19
C TRP A 203 2.21 1.16 5.16
N VAL A 204 2.31 2.29 4.44
CA VAL A 204 1.17 3.22 4.27
C VAL A 204 -0.03 2.49 3.69
N SER A 205 0.20 1.70 2.65
CA SER A 205 -0.85 0.88 2.04
C SER A 205 -1.47 -0.16 2.98
N ALA A 206 -0.66 -0.79 3.83
CA ALA A 206 -1.15 -1.76 4.81
C ALA A 206 -1.99 -1.07 5.89
N LEU A 207 -1.60 0.14 6.32
CA LEU A 207 -2.38 0.94 7.25
C LEU A 207 -3.73 1.35 6.68
N ASP A 208 -3.77 1.84 5.43
CA ASP A 208 -5.02 2.19 4.75
C ASP A 208 -5.97 0.97 4.65
N LYS A 209 -5.43 -0.18 4.25
CA LYS A 209 -6.21 -1.43 4.20
C LYS A 209 -6.74 -1.82 5.58
N PHE A 210 -5.91 -1.74 6.60
CA PHE A 210 -6.31 -2.04 7.96
C PHE A 210 -7.37 -1.06 8.47
N ASP A 211 -7.20 0.23 8.23
CA ASP A 211 -8.13 1.25 8.72
C ASP A 211 -9.54 1.07 8.11
N VAL A 212 -9.64 0.52 6.91
CA VAL A 212 -10.92 0.16 6.28
C VAL A 212 -11.45 -1.21 6.74
N SER A 213 -10.60 -2.24 6.76
CA SER A 213 -11.03 -3.63 6.96
C SER A 213 -10.93 -4.13 8.41
N GLY A 214 -10.02 -3.57 9.20
CA GLY A 214 -9.63 -4.09 10.50
C GLY A 214 -8.77 -5.36 10.45
N ASP A 215 -8.26 -5.75 9.28
CA ASP A 215 -7.49 -6.98 9.10
C ASP A 215 -6.02 -6.80 9.48
N TYR A 216 -5.60 -7.36 10.62
CA TYR A 216 -4.20 -7.32 11.08
C TYR A 216 -3.26 -8.15 10.21
N GLY A 217 -3.77 -9.11 9.45
CA GLY A 217 -2.97 -9.97 8.59
C GLY A 217 -2.20 -9.20 7.52
N VAL A 218 -2.65 -7.99 7.17
CA VAL A 218 -1.99 -7.12 6.19
C VAL A 218 -0.58 -6.67 6.64
N PHE A 219 -0.30 -6.66 7.94
CA PHE A 219 1.00 -6.28 8.49
C PHE A 219 2.01 -7.44 8.54
N THR A 220 1.54 -8.67 8.45
CA THR A 220 2.36 -9.87 8.66
C THR A 220 3.64 -9.90 7.81
N PRO A 221 3.58 -9.76 6.47
CA PRO A 221 4.78 -9.84 5.64
C PRO A 221 5.77 -8.71 5.93
N LEU A 222 5.28 -7.51 6.24
CA LEU A 222 6.13 -6.35 6.51
C LEU A 222 6.89 -6.52 7.83
N LEU A 223 6.18 -6.95 8.87
CA LEU A 223 6.77 -7.17 10.19
C LEU A 223 7.76 -8.34 10.19
N GLN A 224 7.47 -9.42 9.43
CA GLN A 224 8.41 -10.55 9.31
C GLN A 224 9.69 -10.14 8.58
N ALA A 225 9.58 -9.34 7.51
CA ALA A 225 10.74 -8.82 6.78
C ALA A 225 11.67 -8.00 7.70
N ASP A 226 11.11 -7.32 8.68
CA ASP A 226 11.83 -6.42 9.60
C ASP A 226 12.12 -7.06 10.98
N GLY A 227 11.98 -8.38 11.11
CA GLY A 227 12.49 -9.14 12.26
C GLY A 227 11.44 -9.61 13.28
N LEU A 228 10.13 -9.42 13.02
CA LEU A 228 9.12 -10.02 13.91
C LEU A 228 9.21 -11.55 13.83
N PRO A 229 9.33 -12.28 14.98
CA PRO A 229 9.36 -13.73 14.97
C PRO A 229 8.14 -14.35 14.29
N GLU A 230 8.34 -15.43 13.52
CA GLU A 230 7.29 -16.09 12.76
C GLU A 230 6.09 -16.49 13.62
N GLY A 231 6.33 -16.99 14.83
CA GLY A 231 5.25 -17.34 15.77
C GLY A 231 4.36 -16.16 16.12
N ALA A 232 4.93 -14.97 16.32
CA ALA A 232 4.18 -13.74 16.56
C ALA A 232 3.44 -13.26 15.30
N ALA A 233 4.08 -13.36 14.13
CA ALA A 233 3.47 -13.02 12.85
C ALA A 233 2.24 -13.90 12.55
N GLN A 234 2.30 -15.19 12.81
CA GLN A 234 1.17 -16.10 12.68
C GLN A 234 0.02 -15.75 13.64
N CYS A 235 0.33 -15.20 14.81
CA CYS A 235 -0.70 -14.72 15.73
C CYS A 235 -1.51 -13.55 15.16
N LEU A 236 -0.94 -12.67 14.31
CA LEU A 236 -1.70 -11.61 13.61
C LEU A 236 -2.76 -12.20 12.68
N ILE A 237 -2.39 -13.20 11.89
CA ILE A 237 -3.32 -13.87 10.97
C ILE A 237 -4.45 -14.55 11.74
N LYS A 238 -4.11 -15.27 12.82
CA LYS A 238 -5.11 -15.92 13.68
C LYS A 238 -6.02 -14.90 14.35
N ALA A 239 -5.47 -13.78 14.84
CA ALA A 239 -6.25 -12.73 15.47
C ALA A 239 -7.24 -12.12 14.48
N ALA A 240 -6.81 -11.81 13.23
CA ALA A 240 -7.68 -11.32 12.19
C ALA A 240 -8.82 -12.31 11.88
N HIS A 241 -8.52 -13.61 11.81
CA HIS A 241 -9.54 -14.64 11.64
C HIS A 241 -10.54 -14.64 12.79
N PHE A 242 -10.06 -14.72 14.06
CA PHE A 242 -10.93 -14.76 15.22
C PHE A 242 -11.79 -13.49 15.38
N GLU A 243 -11.22 -12.32 15.15
CA GLU A 243 -11.99 -11.08 15.18
C GLU A 243 -13.07 -11.07 14.10
N ARG A 244 -12.77 -11.57 12.90
CA ARG A 244 -13.73 -11.63 11.77
C ARG A 244 -14.94 -12.49 12.09
N ILE A 245 -14.77 -13.58 12.85
CA ILE A 245 -15.86 -14.45 13.32
C ILE A 245 -16.42 -14.05 14.69
N SER A 246 -16.12 -12.81 15.15
CA SER A 246 -16.56 -12.26 16.44
C SER A 246 -16.07 -13.03 17.70
N ASN A 247 -15.04 -13.85 17.57
CA ASN A 247 -14.40 -14.51 18.70
C ASN A 247 -13.32 -13.62 19.33
N ILE A 248 -13.76 -12.59 20.04
CA ILE A 248 -12.91 -11.52 20.54
C ILE A 248 -11.93 -12.02 21.61
N SER A 249 -12.32 -12.98 22.45
CA SER A 249 -11.44 -13.56 23.48
C SER A 249 -10.20 -14.19 22.85
N ASN A 250 -10.38 -15.05 21.84
CA ASN A 250 -9.27 -15.68 21.14
C ASN A 250 -8.45 -14.65 20.32
N ALA A 251 -9.10 -13.68 19.68
CA ALA A 251 -8.40 -12.61 18.99
C ALA A 251 -7.47 -11.83 19.94
N ALA A 252 -7.99 -11.43 21.11
CA ALA A 252 -7.20 -10.73 22.12
C ALA A 252 -6.03 -11.56 22.64
N SER A 253 -6.23 -12.87 22.86
CA SER A 253 -5.17 -13.79 23.28
C SER A 253 -4.02 -13.81 22.26
N GLN A 254 -4.32 -13.94 20.97
CA GLN A 254 -3.31 -13.93 19.92
C GLN A 254 -2.58 -12.57 19.86
N LEU A 255 -3.32 -11.46 19.92
CA LEU A 255 -2.72 -10.12 19.86
C LEU A 255 -1.84 -9.79 21.07
N ARG A 256 -2.12 -10.32 22.25
CA ARG A 256 -1.22 -10.14 23.41
C ARG A 256 0.17 -10.72 23.16
N THR A 257 0.28 -11.83 22.45
CA THR A 257 1.57 -12.39 22.02
C THR A 257 2.29 -11.43 21.09
N VAL A 258 1.57 -10.84 20.13
CA VAL A 258 2.14 -9.83 19.20
C VAL A 258 2.57 -8.58 19.94
N ILE A 259 1.72 -8.04 20.82
CA ILE A 259 2.02 -6.86 21.63
C ILE A 259 3.28 -7.05 22.47
N GLN A 260 3.46 -8.26 23.02
CA GLN A 260 4.68 -8.58 23.76
C GLN A 260 5.92 -8.61 22.86
N ALA A 261 5.82 -9.19 21.66
CA ALA A 261 6.92 -9.21 20.71
C ALA A 261 7.26 -7.80 20.18
N LEU A 262 6.26 -6.92 20.03
CA LEU A 262 6.44 -5.53 19.63
C LEU A 262 7.04 -4.61 20.71
N LYS A 263 7.40 -5.12 21.88
CA LYS A 263 8.20 -4.35 22.86
C LYS A 263 9.67 -4.28 22.44
N GLU A 264 10.14 -5.27 21.70
CA GLU A 264 11.48 -5.25 21.14
C GLU A 264 11.49 -4.36 19.90
N PRO A 265 12.55 -3.56 19.68
CA PRO A 265 12.67 -2.72 18.51
C PRO A 265 12.71 -3.55 17.23
N LEU A 266 11.90 -3.19 16.25
CA LEU A 266 11.97 -3.77 14.91
C LEU A 266 12.94 -2.98 14.02
N GLY A 267 13.50 -3.67 13.03
CA GLY A 267 14.32 -3.07 11.99
C GLY A 267 13.51 -2.35 10.91
N GLY A 268 14.20 -1.90 9.87
CA GLY A 268 13.63 -1.43 8.63
C GLY A 268 12.52 -0.38 8.76
N ALA A 269 11.58 -0.42 7.83
CA ALA A 269 10.45 0.50 7.81
C ALA A 269 9.46 0.26 8.97
N SER A 270 9.38 -0.95 9.50
CA SER A 270 8.51 -1.29 10.64
C SER A 270 8.80 -0.44 11.87
N SER A 271 10.06 -0.02 12.07
CA SER A 271 10.45 0.85 13.20
C SER A 271 9.69 2.18 13.20
N LEU A 272 9.34 2.74 12.04
CA LEU A 272 8.59 3.98 11.89
C LEU A 272 7.12 3.84 12.31
N PHE A 273 6.56 2.65 12.18
CA PHE A 273 5.13 2.38 12.36
C PHE A 273 4.83 1.58 13.63
N GLN A 274 5.84 1.10 14.35
CA GLN A 274 5.71 0.22 15.51
C GLN A 274 4.81 0.80 16.61
N GLU A 275 4.99 2.07 16.96
CA GLU A 275 4.16 2.74 17.96
C GLU A 275 2.69 2.88 17.49
N THR A 276 2.51 3.23 16.23
CA THR A 276 1.19 3.36 15.61
C THR A 276 0.45 2.01 15.61
N LEU A 277 1.15 0.92 15.28
CA LEU A 277 0.61 -0.42 15.32
C LEU A 277 0.27 -0.83 16.76
N HIS A 278 1.18 -0.61 17.71
CA HIS A 278 0.94 -0.90 19.11
C HIS A 278 -0.34 -0.23 19.63
N LYS A 279 -0.58 1.04 19.30
CA LYS A 279 -1.82 1.76 19.63
C LYS A 279 -3.06 1.09 19.03
N ARG A 280 -2.96 0.60 17.78
CA ARG A 280 -4.05 -0.11 17.11
C ARG A 280 -4.36 -1.47 17.74
N LEU A 281 -3.38 -2.15 18.32
CA LEU A 281 -3.55 -3.45 18.97
C LEU A 281 -3.94 -3.34 20.45
N SER A 282 -3.80 -2.17 21.09
CA SER A 282 -3.91 -1.97 22.54
C SER A 282 -5.24 -2.38 23.17
N TRP A 283 -6.33 -2.47 22.39
CA TRP A 283 -7.62 -2.95 22.86
C TRP A 283 -7.54 -4.39 23.44
N ALA A 284 -6.67 -5.22 22.89
CA ALA A 284 -6.48 -6.60 23.31
C ALA A 284 -5.86 -6.72 24.72
N SER A 285 -5.24 -5.66 25.22
CA SER A 285 -4.65 -5.59 26.57
C SER A 285 -5.63 -5.10 27.63
N LYS A 286 -6.89 -4.83 27.28
CA LYS A 286 -7.90 -4.44 28.27
C LYS A 286 -8.30 -5.61 29.14
N ASP A 287 -8.69 -5.32 30.39
CA ASP A 287 -8.81 -6.28 31.48
C ASP A 287 -9.92 -7.29 31.27
N ASN A 288 -11.02 -6.89 30.66
CA ASN A 288 -12.16 -7.77 30.47
C ASN A 288 -12.71 -7.76 29.04
N LEU A 289 -13.43 -8.83 28.72
CA LEU A 289 -13.98 -9.08 27.40
C LEU A 289 -15.04 -8.03 26.99
N ALA A 290 -15.86 -7.54 27.93
CA ALA A 290 -16.88 -6.55 27.63
C ALA A 290 -16.25 -5.23 27.19
N GLU A 291 -15.16 -4.79 27.84
CA GLU A 291 -14.43 -3.59 27.43
C GLU A 291 -13.75 -3.76 26.06
N GLN A 292 -13.18 -4.95 25.79
CA GLN A 292 -12.59 -5.27 24.48
C GLN A 292 -13.64 -5.18 23.36
N GLN A 293 -14.80 -5.79 23.56
CA GLN A 293 -15.92 -5.77 22.62
C GLN A 293 -16.45 -4.33 22.41
N ARG A 294 -16.60 -3.56 23.48
CA ARG A 294 -17.01 -2.15 23.44
C ARG A 294 -16.07 -1.29 22.61
N LEU A 295 -14.75 -1.43 22.81
CA LEU A 295 -13.74 -0.69 22.04
C LEU A 295 -13.76 -1.08 20.56
N LEU A 296 -13.96 -2.35 20.26
CA LEU A 296 -14.08 -2.81 18.88
C LEU A 296 -15.38 -2.36 18.23
N ALA A 297 -16.49 -2.28 18.98
CA ALA A 297 -17.73 -1.68 18.50
C ALA A 297 -17.53 -0.21 18.10
N GLN A 298 -16.81 0.57 18.93
CA GLN A 298 -16.49 1.96 18.60
C GLN A 298 -15.62 2.04 17.32
N ARG A 299 -14.58 1.22 17.21
CA ARG A 299 -13.74 1.19 16.01
C ARG A 299 -14.49 0.77 14.75
N ALA A 300 -15.47 -0.11 14.89
CA ALA A 300 -16.34 -0.47 13.77
C ALA A 300 -17.19 0.74 13.31
N LEU A 301 -17.73 1.52 14.24
CA LEU A 301 -18.41 2.78 13.91
C LEU A 301 -17.50 3.79 13.21
N ASP A 302 -16.28 3.96 13.71
CA ASP A 302 -15.29 4.88 13.14
C ASP A 302 -14.95 4.53 11.68
N ARG A 303 -15.10 3.23 11.31
CA ARG A 303 -14.96 2.72 9.94
C ARG A 303 -16.26 2.75 9.12
N GLY A 304 -17.38 3.14 9.70
CA GLY A 304 -18.68 3.06 9.05
C GLY A 304 -19.32 1.66 9.03
N ASP A 305 -18.73 0.66 9.72
CA ASP A 305 -19.27 -0.71 9.80
C ASP A 305 -20.36 -0.80 10.88
N ALA A 306 -21.56 -0.33 10.52
CA ALA A 306 -22.72 -0.25 11.41
C ALA A 306 -23.15 -1.63 11.93
N LEU A 307 -23.10 -2.68 11.09
CA LEU A 307 -23.54 -4.02 11.48
C LEU A 307 -22.61 -4.59 12.55
N ARG A 308 -21.31 -4.53 12.33
CA ARG A 308 -20.31 -5.02 13.27
C ARG A 308 -20.34 -4.23 14.57
N ALA A 309 -20.51 -2.91 14.50
CA ALA A 309 -20.68 -2.06 15.67
C ALA A 309 -21.89 -2.47 16.51
N ALA A 310 -23.02 -2.74 15.88
CA ALA A 310 -24.25 -3.16 16.57
C ALA A 310 -24.10 -4.57 17.19
N ILE A 311 -23.46 -5.51 16.49
CA ILE A 311 -23.17 -6.85 17.01
C ILE A 311 -22.28 -6.72 18.24
N LEU A 312 -21.10 -6.11 18.11
CA LEU A 312 -20.14 -6.02 19.21
C LEU A 312 -20.65 -5.21 20.40
N GLY A 313 -21.45 -4.18 20.14
CA GLY A 313 -22.08 -3.39 21.22
C GLY A 313 -23.10 -4.18 22.02
N LEU A 314 -23.92 -5.01 21.37
CA LEU A 314 -24.86 -5.88 22.05
C LEU A 314 -24.12 -7.00 22.81
N GLU A 315 -23.10 -7.59 22.18
CA GLU A 315 -22.25 -8.62 22.81
C GLU A 315 -21.51 -8.05 24.05
N ALA A 316 -21.04 -6.80 24.00
CA ALA A 316 -20.42 -6.13 25.12
C ALA A 316 -21.38 -6.00 26.33
N LEU A 317 -22.63 -5.62 26.08
CA LEU A 317 -23.65 -5.52 27.12
C LEU A 317 -23.94 -6.90 27.75
N ILE A 318 -24.20 -7.93 26.95
CA ILE A 318 -24.47 -9.28 27.49
C ILE A 318 -23.25 -9.83 28.24
N THR A 319 -22.04 -9.61 27.72
CA THR A 319 -20.80 -10.01 28.41
C THR A 319 -20.64 -9.29 29.77
N HIS A 320 -20.95 -8.00 29.82
CA HIS A 320 -20.91 -7.21 31.06
C HIS A 320 -21.89 -7.77 32.09
N LEU A 321 -23.13 -8.06 31.70
CA LEU A 321 -24.16 -8.63 32.58
C LEU A 321 -23.75 -10.03 33.09
N CYS A 322 -23.13 -10.88 32.24
CA CYS A 322 -22.57 -12.15 32.68
C CYS A 322 -21.52 -11.96 33.75
N LEU A 323 -20.58 -11.04 33.55
CA LEU A 323 -19.50 -10.78 34.51
C LEU A 323 -20.03 -10.20 35.83
N GLU A 324 -21.02 -9.32 35.83
CA GLU A 324 -21.64 -8.77 37.04
C GLU A 324 -22.33 -9.85 37.88
N GLN A 325 -22.92 -10.84 37.26
CA GLN A 325 -23.65 -11.92 37.92
C GLN A 325 -22.82 -13.21 38.12
N ASN A 326 -21.48 -13.14 37.84
CA ASN A 326 -20.56 -14.26 37.93
C ASN A 326 -20.89 -15.46 37.04
N TYR A 327 -21.51 -15.24 35.89
CA TYR A 327 -21.67 -16.21 34.81
C TYR A 327 -20.45 -16.23 33.89
N ASP A 328 -20.24 -17.38 33.22
CA ASP A 328 -19.18 -17.49 32.22
C ASP A 328 -19.61 -16.81 30.89
N PRO A 329 -18.98 -15.67 30.51
CA PRO A 329 -19.34 -14.98 29.28
C PRO A 329 -18.98 -15.74 28.00
N LEU A 330 -18.29 -16.86 28.06
CA LEU A 330 -17.98 -17.74 26.94
C LEU A 330 -18.92 -18.95 26.87
N ASN A 331 -19.73 -19.20 27.90
CA ASN A 331 -20.72 -20.28 27.92
C ASN A 331 -22.02 -19.82 27.22
N TYR A 332 -22.45 -20.60 26.23
CA TYR A 332 -23.65 -20.27 25.46
C TYR A 332 -24.92 -20.18 26.33
N GLN A 333 -25.11 -21.18 27.23
CA GLN A 333 -26.32 -21.23 28.07
C GLN A 333 -26.36 -20.09 29.08
N ASP A 334 -25.23 -19.72 29.66
CA ASP A 334 -25.13 -18.58 30.60
C ASP A 334 -25.52 -17.28 29.89
N ARG A 335 -25.02 -17.06 28.68
CA ARG A 335 -25.36 -15.88 27.87
C ARG A 335 -26.83 -15.83 27.48
N GLU A 336 -27.42 -16.98 27.13
CA GLU A 336 -28.83 -17.06 26.78
C GLU A 336 -29.71 -16.75 28.00
N ASN A 337 -29.41 -17.35 29.17
CA ASN A 337 -30.12 -17.14 30.42
C ASN A 337 -30.09 -15.67 30.84
N ILE A 338 -28.89 -15.07 30.89
CA ILE A 338 -28.71 -13.64 31.24
C ILE A 338 -29.43 -12.72 30.26
N GLY A 339 -29.35 -13.00 28.96
CA GLY A 339 -30.06 -12.22 27.95
C GLY A 339 -31.58 -12.29 28.09
N ALA A 340 -32.13 -13.46 28.42
CA ALA A 340 -33.56 -13.66 28.66
C ALA A 340 -34.02 -12.96 29.95
N GLU A 341 -33.24 -13.07 31.03
CA GLU A 341 -33.51 -12.41 32.30
C GLU A 341 -33.53 -10.88 32.12
N PHE A 342 -32.49 -10.31 31.52
CA PHE A 342 -32.40 -8.87 31.23
C PHE A 342 -33.59 -8.37 30.38
N GLN A 343 -34.01 -9.14 29.37
CA GLN A 343 -35.19 -8.81 28.59
C GLN A 343 -36.48 -8.86 29.44
N GLY A 344 -36.57 -9.80 30.35
CA GLY A 344 -37.68 -9.90 31.31
C GLY A 344 -37.77 -8.67 32.20
N GLN A 345 -36.66 -8.27 32.81
CA GLN A 345 -36.54 -7.08 33.66
C GLN A 345 -36.90 -5.80 32.91
N ILE A 346 -36.40 -5.63 31.66
CA ILE A 346 -36.77 -4.50 30.80
C ILE A 346 -38.29 -4.46 30.52
N ARG A 347 -38.94 -5.62 30.28
CA ARG A 347 -40.37 -5.69 30.04
C ARG A 347 -41.19 -5.40 31.31
N ALA A 348 -40.72 -5.85 32.46
CA ALA A 348 -41.28 -5.56 33.76
C ALA A 348 -41.14 -4.10 34.21
N GLY A 349 -40.29 -3.32 33.52
CA GLY A 349 -40.07 -1.89 33.85
C GLY A 349 -39.06 -1.68 34.96
N GLU A 350 -38.26 -2.67 35.31
CA GLU A 350 -37.23 -2.60 36.37
C GLU A 350 -36.03 -1.78 35.97
N HIS A 351 -35.87 -1.45 34.69
CA HIS A 351 -34.80 -0.59 34.18
C HIS A 351 -35.30 0.78 33.69
N PRO A 352 -34.42 1.82 33.72
CA PRO A 352 -34.77 3.15 33.24
C PRO A 352 -35.22 3.13 31.76
N GLN A 353 -36.15 4.03 31.42
CA GLN A 353 -36.73 4.10 30.07
C GLN A 353 -35.68 4.35 28.98
N TRP A 354 -34.60 5.07 29.26
CA TRP A 354 -33.53 5.30 28.32
C TRP A 354 -32.74 4.00 27.98
N LEU A 355 -32.51 3.13 28.98
CA LEU A 355 -31.83 1.84 28.77
C LEU A 355 -32.71 0.90 27.96
N LYS A 356 -34.01 0.82 28.32
CA LYS A 356 -35.00 0.06 27.53
C LYS A 356 -35.02 0.49 26.07
N LYS A 357 -35.05 1.81 25.80
CA LYS A 357 -35.02 2.34 24.43
C LYS A 357 -33.72 1.99 23.71
N ALA A 358 -32.56 2.21 24.34
CA ALA A 358 -31.27 1.90 23.74
C ALA A 358 -31.14 0.43 23.38
N TYR A 359 -31.48 -0.48 24.31
CA TYR A 359 -31.42 -1.92 24.09
C TYR A 359 -32.30 -2.38 22.93
N TRP A 360 -33.60 -2.00 22.93
CA TRP A 360 -34.51 -2.45 21.87
C TRP A 360 -34.17 -1.86 20.51
N THR A 361 -33.70 -0.61 20.46
CA THR A 361 -33.25 0.02 19.23
C THR A 361 -32.03 -0.71 18.68
N LEU A 362 -31.02 -0.98 19.51
CA LEU A 362 -29.81 -1.70 19.09
C LEU A 362 -30.14 -3.12 18.58
N ASN A 363 -30.99 -3.86 19.31
CA ASN A 363 -31.38 -5.21 18.95
C ASN A 363 -32.17 -5.24 17.63
N ASP A 364 -33.09 -4.32 17.42
CA ASP A 364 -33.89 -4.21 16.18
C ASP A 364 -32.98 -3.84 14.98
N LEU A 365 -32.09 -2.87 15.13
CA LEU A 365 -31.14 -2.47 14.08
C LEU A 365 -30.20 -3.63 13.75
N ARG A 366 -29.59 -4.28 14.76
CA ARG A 366 -28.68 -5.40 14.54
C ARG A 366 -29.35 -6.54 13.79
N ASN A 367 -30.56 -6.94 14.21
CA ASN A 367 -31.28 -8.01 13.56
C ASN A 367 -31.68 -7.64 12.11
N SER A 368 -32.15 -6.42 11.90
CA SER A 368 -32.52 -5.95 10.58
C SER A 368 -31.34 -5.87 9.62
N MET A 369 -30.20 -5.38 10.07
CA MET A 369 -28.95 -5.34 9.27
C MET A 369 -28.41 -6.74 8.99
N ALA A 370 -28.42 -7.64 9.98
CA ALA A 370 -27.92 -9.01 9.83
C ALA A 370 -28.74 -9.85 8.85
N HIS A 371 -30.04 -9.62 8.78
CA HIS A 371 -30.96 -10.38 7.92
C HIS A 371 -31.39 -9.63 6.64
N GLY A 372 -30.95 -8.39 6.43
CA GLY A 372 -31.38 -7.56 5.31
C GLY A 372 -32.87 -7.21 5.33
N THR A 373 -33.49 -7.17 6.52
CA THR A 373 -34.92 -6.93 6.70
C THR A 373 -35.20 -5.48 7.12
N ARG A 374 -36.47 -5.08 7.06
CA ARG A 374 -36.89 -3.78 7.60
C ARG A 374 -36.95 -3.85 9.13
N PRO A 375 -36.46 -2.84 9.86
CA PRO A 375 -36.70 -2.73 11.30
C PRO A 375 -38.17 -2.73 11.64
N LYS A 376 -38.49 -3.27 12.81
CA LYS A 376 -39.87 -3.32 13.29
C LYS A 376 -40.40 -1.94 13.63
N HIS A 377 -39.54 -1.08 14.19
CA HIS A 377 -39.95 0.25 14.62
C HIS A 377 -39.75 1.30 13.50
N PRO A 378 -40.74 2.18 13.21
CA PRO A 378 -40.66 3.17 12.14
C PRO A 378 -39.47 4.13 12.26
N ASP A 379 -39.07 4.52 13.49
CA ASP A 379 -37.94 5.39 13.67
C ASP A 379 -36.61 4.71 13.31
N ASN A 380 -36.50 3.41 13.59
CA ASN A 380 -35.34 2.61 13.18
C ASN A 380 -35.27 2.42 11.64
N GLN A 381 -36.44 2.35 10.99
CA GLN A 381 -36.51 2.35 9.53
C GLN A 381 -35.95 3.65 8.95
N LYS A 382 -36.28 4.81 9.55
CA LYS A 382 -35.73 6.12 9.16
C LYS A 382 -34.22 6.22 9.39
N LEU A 383 -33.73 5.62 10.49
CA LEU A 383 -32.27 5.57 10.75
C LEU A 383 -31.55 4.76 9.67
N MET A 384 -32.04 3.57 9.32
CA MET A 384 -31.41 2.71 8.32
C MET A 384 -31.43 3.28 6.88
N GLN A 385 -32.31 4.22 6.58
CA GLN A 385 -32.39 4.84 5.25
C GLN A 385 -31.31 5.92 5.02
N ASN A 386 -30.64 6.39 6.08
CA ASN A 386 -29.61 7.41 5.98
C ASN A 386 -28.34 6.95 6.72
N PRO A 387 -27.23 6.75 5.99
CA PRO A 387 -25.99 6.25 6.58
C PRO A 387 -25.45 7.11 7.75
N GLU A 388 -25.47 8.43 7.62
CA GLU A 388 -24.97 9.35 8.65
C GLU A 388 -25.84 9.28 9.92
N ARG A 389 -27.17 9.22 9.76
CA ARG A 389 -28.10 9.08 10.89
C ARG A 389 -27.98 7.72 11.56
N LEU A 390 -27.72 6.65 10.79
CA LEU A 390 -27.50 5.32 11.35
C LEU A 390 -26.24 5.30 12.22
N ILE A 391 -25.11 5.81 11.71
CA ILE A 391 -23.84 5.87 12.46
C ILE A 391 -23.99 6.74 13.70
N SER A 392 -24.54 7.97 13.60
CA SER A 392 -24.74 8.85 14.75
C SER A 392 -25.73 8.29 15.77
N GLY A 393 -26.78 7.61 15.30
CA GLY A 393 -27.74 6.90 16.15
C GLY A 393 -27.09 5.76 16.95
N LEU A 394 -26.31 4.91 16.27
CA LEU A 394 -25.55 3.84 16.91
C LEU A 394 -24.52 4.39 17.89
N GLN A 395 -23.81 5.47 17.54
CA GLN A 395 -22.87 6.16 18.44
C GLN A 395 -23.54 6.59 19.74
N SER A 396 -24.73 7.20 19.63
CA SER A 396 -25.50 7.64 20.81
C SER A 396 -25.95 6.43 21.67
N ILE A 397 -26.42 5.36 21.04
CA ILE A 397 -26.86 4.15 21.73
C ILE A 397 -25.69 3.48 22.45
N LEU A 398 -24.55 3.27 21.77
CA LEU A 398 -23.38 2.64 22.36
C LEU A 398 -22.78 3.48 23.50
N SER A 399 -22.79 4.80 23.39
CA SER A 399 -22.38 5.71 24.46
C SER A 399 -23.29 5.56 25.69
N THR A 400 -24.60 5.50 25.47
CA THR A 400 -25.61 5.31 26.52
C THR A 400 -25.41 3.97 27.25
N LEU A 401 -25.22 2.87 26.52
CA LEU A 401 -24.97 1.55 27.09
C LEU A 401 -23.62 1.51 27.83
N THR A 402 -22.58 2.17 27.30
CA THR A 402 -21.27 2.27 27.97
C THR A 402 -21.38 2.94 29.35
N ASN A 403 -22.21 3.98 29.47
CA ASN A 403 -22.41 4.65 30.75
C ASN A 403 -23.15 3.77 31.76
N HIS A 404 -23.93 2.81 31.31
CA HIS A 404 -24.58 1.80 32.17
C HIS A 404 -23.61 0.73 32.62
N MET A 405 -22.61 0.38 31.81
CA MET A 405 -21.60 -0.64 32.09
C MET A 405 -20.43 -0.13 32.96
N ARG A 406 -20.44 1.12 33.39
CA ARG A 406 -19.47 1.70 34.31
C ARG A 406 -19.98 1.70 35.72
#